data_8a1a9e265cb284b309a04a869231f55b
#
_entry.id   8a1a9e265cb284b309a04a869231f55b
#
_cell.length_a   1.000
_cell.length_b   1.000
_cell.length_c   1.000
_cell.angle_alpha   90.00
_cell.angle_beta   90.00
_cell.angle_gamma   90.00
#
_symmetry.space_group_name_H-M   'P 1'
#
loop_
_entity.id
_entity.type
_entity.pdbx_description
1 polymer ?
#
loop_
_entity_poly.entity_id
_entity_poly.type
_entity_poly.pdbx_seq_one_letter_code
_entity_poly.pdbx_strand_id
1 'polypeptide(L)'
;MSQKPIAIIGSVDPTRTDYDPALKNAGEASGAARALGKELARAKHPILVYSCNPSFVEAHIVAGYIESGEALAKSIIVLYPKDRDPNIHGDFDEQKTHAALFDHKTDPHPRWEASYYQSLPDVKGILMMGGGKATLIMGLMALANRMPVVSLACFGGNAEEIWVMATSKPWIDPDDQNEMGRYGWTDSMAETLVKSFDKQKAKLEQLAQDQAAEATRVLKDREHRSKLATVFGISAALLTGIGIFGSQPFKGSYVWLVIYSICFFAVPISAGIAGSMFFTLRQSRTLANTAHPPSVKETIAHGLWAGLGSAILFFVSQISANRDIKSLSQAVIEGVGGLDILLLFSLMIGFVAGLTYEAVFGKWEAVDASRAGMIERGLG
;
A
#
# COMPACT_ATOMS: atom_id res chain seq x y z
N MET A 1 -15.05 -25.16 4.81
CA MET A 1 -14.57 -24.16 5.82
C MET A 1 -15.79 -23.39 6.28
N SER A 2 -16.04 -23.27 7.59
CA SER A 2 -17.15 -22.46 8.10
C SER A 2 -16.85 -20.99 7.78
N GLN A 3 -17.89 -20.25 7.38
CA GLN A 3 -17.78 -18.81 7.12
C GLN A 3 -17.44 -18.09 8.44
N LYS A 4 -16.44 -17.18 8.43
CA LYS A 4 -16.13 -16.36 9.59
C LYS A 4 -17.33 -15.47 9.95
N PRO A 5 -17.66 -15.30 11.26
CA PRO A 5 -18.79 -14.50 11.70
C PRO A 5 -18.55 -13.00 11.56
N ILE A 6 -19.63 -12.22 11.69
CA ILE A 6 -19.59 -10.78 11.92
C ILE A 6 -19.67 -10.55 13.44
N ALA A 7 -18.72 -9.83 14.01
CA ALA A 7 -18.81 -9.46 15.43
C ALA A 7 -19.81 -8.32 15.63
N ILE A 8 -20.66 -8.47 16.62
CA ILE A 8 -21.66 -7.48 17.03
C ILE A 8 -21.12 -6.74 18.24
N ILE A 9 -21.06 -5.42 18.17
CA ILE A 9 -20.34 -4.59 19.13
C ILE A 9 -21.14 -3.33 19.46
N GLY A 10 -21.25 -3.03 20.75
CA GLY A 10 -21.79 -1.77 21.18
C GLY A 10 -22.87 -1.86 22.24
N SER A 11 -23.31 -0.70 22.70
CA SER A 11 -24.40 -0.57 23.67
C SER A 11 -25.16 0.73 23.44
N VAL A 12 -26.45 0.72 23.72
CA VAL A 12 -27.35 1.86 23.54
C VAL A 12 -28.21 2.08 24.79
N ASP A 13 -27.61 1.87 25.96
CA ASP A 13 -28.26 2.04 27.24
C ASP A 13 -28.47 3.53 27.57
N PRO A 14 -29.70 4.05 27.53
CA PRO A 14 -29.99 5.45 27.76
C PRO A 14 -29.76 5.90 29.21
N THR A 15 -29.56 4.96 30.14
CA THR A 15 -29.30 5.28 31.55
C THR A 15 -27.84 5.61 31.79
N ARG A 16 -26.95 5.25 30.89
CA ARG A 16 -25.52 5.57 30.97
C ARG A 16 -25.25 6.97 30.42
N THR A 17 -24.44 7.73 31.15
CA THR A 17 -24.07 9.12 30.79
C THR A 17 -22.63 9.27 30.35
N ASP A 18 -21.88 8.16 30.26
CA ASP A 18 -20.44 8.13 29.95
C ASP A 18 -20.13 7.89 28.46
N TYR A 19 -21.14 8.05 27.58
CA TYR A 19 -20.91 8.00 26.14
C TYR A 19 -20.37 9.34 25.63
N ASP A 20 -19.29 9.24 24.86
CA ASP A 20 -18.70 10.37 24.17
C ASP A 20 -18.30 9.91 22.74
N PRO A 21 -18.98 10.40 21.69
CA PRO A 21 -20.17 11.28 21.65
C PRO A 21 -21.40 10.71 22.38
N ALA A 22 -22.32 11.59 22.75
CA ALA A 22 -23.58 11.21 23.41
C ALA A 22 -24.44 10.30 22.52
N LEU A 23 -25.25 9.43 23.14
CA LEU A 23 -26.21 8.60 22.38
C LEU A 23 -27.27 9.47 21.70
N LYS A 24 -27.66 9.04 20.52
CA LYS A 24 -28.74 9.61 19.69
C LYS A 24 -29.78 8.51 19.42
N ASN A 25 -31.02 8.89 19.23
CA ASN A 25 -32.09 8.00 18.80
C ASN A 25 -32.17 6.66 19.60
N ALA A 26 -31.80 6.66 20.87
CA ALA A 26 -31.73 5.46 21.71
C ALA A 26 -33.05 4.65 21.73
N GLY A 27 -34.20 5.33 21.62
CA GLY A 27 -35.51 4.69 21.55
C GLY A 27 -35.74 3.80 20.32
N GLU A 28 -35.03 4.07 19.21
CA GLU A 28 -35.13 3.30 17.96
C GLU A 28 -34.10 2.16 17.89
N ALA A 29 -33.09 2.17 18.76
CA ALA A 29 -31.91 1.33 18.65
C ALA A 29 -32.24 -0.18 18.75
N SER A 30 -33.17 -0.57 19.62
CA SER A 30 -33.56 -1.96 19.75
C SER A 30 -34.29 -2.49 18.50
N GLY A 31 -35.14 -1.65 17.89
CA GLY A 31 -35.83 -1.98 16.62
C GLY A 31 -34.83 -2.11 15.48
N ALA A 32 -33.90 -1.16 15.36
CA ALA A 32 -32.83 -1.18 14.38
C ALA A 32 -31.91 -2.42 14.51
N ALA A 33 -31.52 -2.75 15.73
CA ALA A 33 -30.74 -3.95 16.02
C ALA A 33 -31.48 -5.24 15.59
N ARG A 34 -32.78 -5.32 15.88
CA ARG A 34 -33.59 -6.47 15.43
C ARG A 34 -33.69 -6.55 13.90
N ALA A 35 -33.90 -5.41 13.21
CA ALA A 35 -33.92 -5.37 11.75
C ALA A 35 -32.59 -5.84 11.15
N LEU A 36 -31.46 -5.36 11.67
CA LEU A 36 -30.13 -5.82 11.27
C LEU A 36 -29.91 -7.31 11.53
N GLY A 37 -30.37 -7.82 12.68
CA GLY A 37 -30.33 -9.23 12.99
C GLY A 37 -31.07 -10.08 11.95
N LYS A 38 -32.28 -9.67 11.55
CA LYS A 38 -33.05 -10.35 10.49
C LYS A 38 -32.29 -10.40 9.17
N GLU A 39 -31.73 -9.28 8.75
CA GLU A 39 -30.98 -9.21 7.49
C GLU A 39 -29.66 -10.00 7.53
N LEU A 40 -28.95 -10.01 8.66
CA LEU A 40 -27.76 -10.86 8.84
C LEU A 40 -28.10 -12.35 8.69
N ALA A 41 -29.24 -12.80 9.23
CA ALA A 41 -29.69 -14.18 9.08
C ALA A 41 -30.09 -14.49 7.63
N ARG A 42 -30.84 -13.60 6.95
CA ARG A 42 -31.20 -13.72 5.53
C ARG A 42 -29.99 -13.81 4.63
N ALA A 43 -28.98 -13.00 4.90
CA ALA A 43 -27.71 -13.02 4.19
C ALA A 43 -26.81 -14.21 4.56
N LYS A 44 -27.27 -15.10 5.47
CA LYS A 44 -26.52 -16.26 5.96
C LYS A 44 -25.17 -15.91 6.59
N HIS A 45 -25.06 -14.73 7.19
CA HIS A 45 -23.87 -14.31 7.92
C HIS A 45 -23.92 -14.81 9.36
N PRO A 46 -23.04 -15.73 9.79
CA PRO A 46 -22.91 -16.06 11.21
C PRO A 46 -22.54 -14.82 12.01
N ILE A 47 -23.01 -14.75 13.24
CA ILE A 47 -22.71 -13.64 14.15
C ILE A 47 -21.89 -14.12 15.35
N LEU A 48 -21.01 -13.23 15.84
CA LEU A 48 -20.26 -13.40 17.07
C LEU A 48 -20.75 -12.37 18.08
N VAL A 49 -21.17 -12.82 19.24
CA VAL A 49 -21.71 -12.03 20.34
C VAL A 49 -21.03 -12.38 21.64
N TYR A 50 -21.02 -11.44 22.59
CA TYR A 50 -20.27 -11.56 23.86
C TYR A 50 -21.19 -11.43 25.09
N SER A 51 -22.36 -10.80 24.95
CA SER A 51 -23.25 -10.50 26.07
C SER A 51 -24.70 -10.74 25.73
N CYS A 52 -25.42 -11.35 26.67
CA CYS A 52 -26.89 -11.49 26.63
C CYS A 52 -27.64 -10.31 27.28
N ASN A 53 -26.90 -9.36 27.90
CA ASN A 53 -27.53 -8.25 28.62
C ASN A 53 -28.27 -7.31 27.65
N PRO A 54 -29.55 -6.98 27.90
CA PRO A 54 -30.35 -6.10 27.02
C PRO A 54 -29.82 -4.67 26.83
N SER A 55 -28.93 -4.22 27.70
CA SER A 55 -28.23 -2.92 27.52
C SER A 55 -27.25 -2.93 26.34
N PHE A 56 -26.88 -4.10 25.85
CA PHE A 56 -26.02 -4.26 24.67
C PHE A 56 -26.84 -4.61 23.44
N VAL A 57 -26.32 -4.16 22.29
CA VAL A 57 -27.01 -4.36 21.00
C VAL A 57 -27.09 -5.84 20.59
N GLU A 58 -26.21 -6.66 21.12
CA GLU A 58 -26.11 -8.10 20.82
C GLU A 58 -27.41 -8.84 21.14
N ALA A 59 -28.03 -8.58 22.29
CA ALA A 59 -29.29 -9.23 22.68
C ALA A 59 -30.41 -8.95 21.66
N HIS A 60 -30.51 -7.71 21.18
CA HIS A 60 -31.50 -7.33 20.18
C HIS A 60 -31.20 -7.87 18.80
N ILE A 61 -29.94 -7.93 18.40
CA ILE A 61 -29.49 -8.55 17.15
C ILE A 61 -29.82 -10.07 17.16
N VAL A 62 -29.51 -10.77 18.25
CA VAL A 62 -29.81 -12.21 18.38
C VAL A 62 -31.31 -12.46 18.28
N ALA A 63 -32.12 -11.67 18.98
CA ALA A 63 -33.57 -11.75 18.87
C ALA A 63 -34.07 -11.61 17.42
N GLY A 64 -33.64 -10.56 16.73
CA GLY A 64 -33.98 -10.35 15.33
C GLY A 64 -33.47 -11.44 14.39
N TYR A 65 -32.24 -11.93 14.63
CA TYR A 65 -31.62 -13.02 13.87
C TYR A 65 -32.47 -14.28 13.91
N ILE A 66 -33.01 -14.65 15.07
CA ILE A 66 -33.88 -15.78 15.27
C ILE A 66 -35.29 -15.53 14.71
N GLU A 67 -35.84 -14.34 14.93
CA GLU A 67 -37.17 -13.93 14.40
C GLU A 67 -37.24 -14.00 12.87
N SER A 68 -36.13 -13.96 12.17
CA SER A 68 -36.10 -14.12 10.70
C SER A 68 -36.61 -15.47 10.23
N GLY A 69 -36.51 -16.50 11.06
CA GLY A 69 -36.76 -17.91 10.69
C GLY A 69 -35.71 -18.51 9.75
N GLU A 70 -34.65 -17.75 9.39
CA GLU A 70 -33.64 -18.17 8.42
C GLU A 70 -32.28 -18.47 9.03
N ALA A 71 -32.15 -18.40 10.36
CA ALA A 71 -30.94 -18.71 11.09
C ALA A 71 -30.49 -20.15 10.87
N LEU A 72 -29.19 -20.33 10.61
CA LEU A 72 -28.62 -21.67 10.44
C LEU A 72 -28.16 -22.26 11.78
N ALA A 73 -28.11 -23.59 11.86
CA ALA A 73 -27.57 -24.24 13.04
C ALA A 73 -26.14 -23.77 13.34
N LYS A 74 -25.84 -23.48 14.62
CA LYS A 74 -24.54 -22.98 15.10
C LYS A 74 -24.05 -21.68 14.45
N SER A 75 -24.97 -20.82 13.97
CA SER A 75 -24.64 -19.54 13.34
C SER A 75 -24.58 -18.38 14.34
N ILE A 76 -25.04 -18.57 15.57
CA ILE A 76 -24.88 -17.60 16.67
C ILE A 76 -23.76 -18.10 17.57
N ILE A 77 -22.59 -17.51 17.41
CA ILE A 77 -21.40 -17.87 18.19
C ILE A 77 -21.36 -16.97 19.42
N VAL A 78 -21.38 -17.57 20.61
CA VAL A 78 -21.30 -16.84 21.88
C VAL A 78 -19.91 -17.06 22.47
N LEU A 79 -19.12 -15.99 22.59
CA LEU A 79 -17.78 -16.06 23.14
C LEU A 79 -17.78 -15.55 24.60
N TYR A 80 -17.39 -16.40 25.51
CA TYR A 80 -17.29 -16.08 26.93
C TYR A 80 -15.84 -16.00 27.39
N PRO A 81 -15.51 -15.09 28.33
CA PRO A 81 -14.27 -15.19 29.08
C PRO A 81 -14.32 -16.40 30.03
N LYS A 82 -13.15 -16.88 30.46
CA LYS A 82 -13.07 -17.98 31.43
C LYS A 82 -13.85 -17.69 32.71
N ASP A 83 -13.71 -16.47 33.22
CA ASP A 83 -14.42 -16.02 34.42
C ASP A 83 -15.70 -15.28 33.98
N ARG A 84 -16.80 -16.03 33.91
CA ARG A 84 -18.11 -15.51 33.46
C ARG A 84 -18.80 -14.74 34.59
N ASP A 85 -19.23 -13.51 34.31
CA ASP A 85 -20.28 -12.83 35.09
C ASP A 85 -21.65 -13.25 34.54
N PRO A 86 -22.49 -13.95 35.31
CA PRO A 86 -23.79 -14.42 34.84
C PRO A 86 -24.73 -13.30 34.38
N ASN A 87 -24.58 -12.07 34.90
CA ASN A 87 -25.44 -10.93 34.53
C ASN A 87 -25.05 -10.34 33.17
N ILE A 88 -23.83 -10.56 32.73
CA ILE A 88 -23.29 -10.03 31.45
C ILE A 88 -23.14 -11.17 30.45
N HIS A 89 -22.62 -12.31 30.88
CA HIS A 89 -22.26 -13.45 30.06
C HIS A 89 -23.18 -14.66 30.30
N GLY A 90 -24.44 -14.40 30.68
CA GLY A 90 -25.47 -15.43 30.87
C GLY A 90 -25.93 -16.02 29.54
N ASP A 91 -26.99 -16.84 29.65
CA ASP A 91 -27.61 -17.40 28.48
C ASP A 91 -28.67 -16.45 27.89
N PHE A 92 -28.75 -16.35 26.59
CA PHE A 92 -29.82 -15.61 25.90
C PHE A 92 -31.16 -16.28 26.15
N ASP A 93 -32.24 -15.55 26.34
CA ASP A 93 -33.57 -16.10 26.58
C ASP A 93 -34.04 -17.03 25.44
N GLU A 94 -33.70 -16.65 24.21
CA GLU A 94 -34.00 -17.39 23.00
C GLU A 94 -33.26 -18.76 22.92
N GLN A 95 -32.17 -18.92 23.65
CA GLN A 95 -31.38 -20.16 23.68
C GLN A 95 -32.18 -21.33 24.27
N LYS A 96 -33.12 -21.06 25.19
CA LYS A 96 -33.98 -22.09 25.80
C LYS A 96 -34.83 -22.81 24.75
N THR A 97 -35.27 -22.11 23.70
CA THR A 97 -36.13 -22.61 22.65
C THR A 97 -35.41 -22.93 21.36
N HIS A 98 -34.23 -22.34 21.13
CA HIS A 98 -33.48 -22.40 19.88
C HIS A 98 -32.02 -22.85 20.09
N ALA A 99 -31.74 -23.74 21.02
CA ALA A 99 -30.38 -24.16 21.38
C ALA A 99 -29.52 -24.62 20.19
N ALA A 100 -30.10 -25.20 19.16
CA ALA A 100 -29.38 -25.66 17.96
C ALA A 100 -28.76 -24.55 17.14
N LEU A 101 -29.20 -23.29 17.30
CA LEU A 101 -28.66 -22.13 16.59
C LEU A 101 -27.37 -21.61 17.22
N PHE A 102 -27.11 -21.94 18.48
CA PHE A 102 -26.00 -21.40 19.27
C PHE A 102 -24.77 -22.32 19.24
N ASP A 103 -23.60 -21.72 19.21
CA ASP A 103 -22.29 -22.35 19.36
C ASP A 103 -21.52 -21.61 20.48
N HIS A 104 -21.31 -22.28 21.61
CA HIS A 104 -20.67 -21.67 22.78
C HIS A 104 -19.18 -21.90 22.77
N LYS A 105 -18.41 -20.81 22.87
CA LYS A 105 -16.96 -20.84 22.94
C LYS A 105 -16.48 -20.16 24.21
N THR A 106 -15.59 -20.81 24.93
CA THR A 106 -14.93 -20.23 26.10
C THR A 106 -13.49 -19.88 25.78
N ASP A 107 -13.13 -18.63 25.97
CA ASP A 107 -11.76 -18.16 25.86
C ASP A 107 -10.99 -18.53 27.15
N PRO A 108 -9.74 -18.96 27.08
CA PRO A 108 -8.96 -19.31 28.26
C PRO A 108 -8.61 -18.10 29.15
N HIS A 109 -8.73 -16.89 28.62
CA HIS A 109 -8.46 -15.67 29.38
C HIS A 109 -9.57 -15.37 30.40
N PRO A 110 -9.20 -14.98 31.65
CA PRO A 110 -10.18 -14.66 32.70
C PRO A 110 -10.88 -13.32 32.44
N ARG A 111 -10.22 -12.37 31.76
CA ARG A 111 -10.76 -11.03 31.52
C ARG A 111 -11.49 -10.97 30.18
N TRP A 112 -12.68 -10.39 30.17
CA TRP A 112 -13.52 -10.23 28.99
C TRP A 112 -12.84 -9.37 27.91
N GLU A 113 -12.05 -8.35 28.30
CA GLU A 113 -11.36 -7.48 27.34
C GLU A 113 -10.39 -8.26 26.46
N ALA A 114 -9.70 -9.23 27.02
CA ALA A 114 -8.76 -10.05 26.26
C ALA A 114 -9.49 -10.88 25.22
N SER A 115 -10.53 -11.62 25.64
CA SER A 115 -11.37 -12.43 24.73
C SER A 115 -11.99 -11.59 23.63
N TYR A 116 -12.48 -10.40 23.99
CA TYR A 116 -13.14 -9.45 23.09
C TYR A 116 -12.18 -8.99 21.99
N TYR A 117 -11.01 -8.45 22.34
CA TYR A 117 -10.06 -7.95 21.33
C TYR A 117 -9.34 -9.07 20.57
N GLN A 118 -9.07 -10.20 21.20
CA GLN A 118 -8.41 -11.33 20.54
C GLN A 118 -9.31 -12.05 19.52
N SER A 119 -10.62 -11.88 19.59
CA SER A 119 -11.55 -12.47 18.62
C SER A 119 -11.50 -11.81 17.23
N LEU A 120 -10.89 -10.62 17.11
CA LEU A 120 -10.87 -9.84 15.87
C LEU A 120 -10.30 -10.59 14.66
N PRO A 121 -9.22 -11.37 14.74
CA PRO A 121 -8.72 -12.16 13.61
C PRO A 121 -9.67 -13.27 13.13
N ASP A 122 -10.62 -13.68 13.99
CA ASP A 122 -11.53 -14.79 13.71
C ASP A 122 -12.86 -14.34 13.10
N VAL A 123 -13.06 -13.02 12.92
CA VAL A 123 -14.25 -12.45 12.31
C VAL A 123 -13.97 -11.93 10.91
N LYS A 124 -15.00 -11.80 10.08
CA LYS A 124 -14.88 -11.23 8.72
C LYS A 124 -15.21 -9.73 8.67
N GLY A 125 -15.75 -9.18 9.74
CA GLY A 125 -16.12 -7.77 9.87
C GLY A 125 -16.79 -7.49 11.20
N ILE A 126 -17.05 -6.24 11.49
CA ILE A 126 -17.70 -5.79 12.71
C ILE A 126 -18.89 -4.87 12.41
N LEU A 127 -19.99 -5.08 13.14
CA LEU A 127 -21.15 -4.22 13.17
C LEU A 127 -21.17 -3.48 14.50
N MET A 128 -21.24 -2.15 14.45
CA MET A 128 -21.12 -1.29 15.62
C MET A 128 -22.32 -0.35 15.75
N MET A 129 -22.84 -0.24 16.99
CA MET A 129 -23.93 0.66 17.31
C MET A 129 -23.74 1.28 18.69
N GLY A 130 -23.67 2.62 18.79
CA GLY A 130 -23.43 3.31 20.05
C GLY A 130 -22.08 2.94 20.67
N GLY A 131 -22.09 2.51 21.93
CA GLY A 131 -20.94 1.97 22.62
C GLY A 131 -19.97 3.01 23.21
N GLY A 132 -19.17 2.53 24.16
CA GLY A 132 -18.14 3.31 24.87
C GLY A 132 -16.72 3.01 24.37
N LYS A 133 -15.72 3.26 25.21
CA LYS A 133 -14.28 3.13 24.90
C LYS A 133 -13.86 1.76 24.32
N ALA A 134 -14.45 0.66 24.81
CA ALA A 134 -14.15 -0.67 24.27
C ALA A 134 -14.58 -0.80 22.82
N THR A 135 -15.74 -0.21 22.47
CA THR A 135 -16.25 -0.13 21.08
C THR A 135 -15.29 0.68 20.20
N LEU A 136 -14.78 1.83 20.69
CA LEU A 136 -13.78 2.63 19.98
C LEU A 136 -12.53 1.82 19.66
N ILE A 137 -11.95 1.19 20.68
CA ILE A 137 -10.70 0.41 20.51
C ILE A 137 -10.90 -0.70 19.46
N MET A 138 -12.01 -1.44 19.55
CA MET A 138 -12.30 -2.51 18.60
C MET A 138 -12.48 -1.98 17.17
N GLY A 139 -13.17 -0.85 17.02
CA GLY A 139 -13.33 -0.18 15.72
C GLY A 139 -11.99 0.29 15.12
N LEU A 140 -11.13 0.91 15.94
CA LEU A 140 -9.79 1.31 15.51
C LEU A 140 -8.95 0.12 15.07
N MET A 141 -8.98 -0.98 15.84
CA MET A 141 -8.27 -2.20 15.49
C MET A 141 -8.80 -2.79 14.17
N ALA A 142 -10.11 -2.80 13.95
CA ALA A 142 -10.70 -3.28 12.71
C ALA A 142 -10.29 -2.43 11.50
N LEU A 143 -10.33 -1.10 11.62
CA LEU A 143 -9.89 -0.18 10.57
C LEU A 143 -8.39 -0.32 10.27
N ALA A 144 -7.55 -0.48 11.31
CA ALA A 144 -6.12 -0.69 11.16
C ALA A 144 -5.80 -2.02 10.45
N ASN A 145 -6.57 -3.06 10.73
CA ASN A 145 -6.45 -4.38 10.10
C ASN A 145 -7.16 -4.48 8.73
N ARG A 146 -7.67 -3.39 8.20
CA ARG A 146 -8.41 -3.35 6.91
C ARG A 146 -9.55 -4.35 6.88
N MET A 147 -10.35 -4.35 7.93
CA MET A 147 -11.55 -5.20 8.02
C MET A 147 -12.80 -4.45 7.56
N PRO A 148 -13.82 -5.14 7.05
CA PRO A 148 -15.13 -4.58 6.85
C PRO A 148 -15.73 -4.05 8.15
N VAL A 149 -16.21 -2.81 8.13
CA VAL A 149 -16.80 -2.13 9.28
C VAL A 149 -18.13 -1.50 8.87
N VAL A 150 -19.18 -1.82 9.60
CA VAL A 150 -20.47 -1.14 9.52
C VAL A 150 -20.70 -0.45 10.86
N SER A 151 -20.58 0.88 10.87
CA SER A 151 -20.66 1.69 12.10
C SER A 151 -21.81 2.68 12.00
N LEU A 152 -22.81 2.50 12.85
CA LEU A 152 -24.08 3.24 12.79
C LEU A 152 -23.99 4.56 13.59
N ALA A 153 -23.58 5.63 12.92
CA ALA A 153 -23.43 6.95 13.52
C ALA A 153 -24.75 7.57 13.98
N CYS A 154 -25.89 7.14 13.40
CA CYS A 154 -27.21 7.63 13.79
C CYS A 154 -27.57 7.35 15.26
N PHE A 155 -26.90 6.43 15.90
CA PHE A 155 -27.10 6.12 17.32
C PHE A 155 -26.07 6.77 18.25
N GLY A 156 -25.12 7.55 17.72
CA GLY A 156 -24.09 8.23 18.51
C GLY A 156 -23.08 7.26 19.13
N GLY A 157 -22.57 7.61 20.31
CA GLY A 157 -21.51 6.84 20.98
C GLY A 157 -20.25 6.73 20.14
N ASN A 158 -19.34 5.83 20.52
CA ASN A 158 -18.08 5.66 19.78
C ASN A 158 -18.25 5.02 18.40
N ALA A 159 -19.42 4.47 18.07
CA ALA A 159 -19.72 4.08 16.69
C ALA A 159 -19.72 5.28 15.74
N GLU A 160 -20.19 6.45 16.19
CA GLU A 160 -20.13 7.70 15.39
C GLU A 160 -18.68 8.13 15.13
N GLU A 161 -17.80 8.04 16.12
CA GLU A 161 -16.39 8.38 15.95
C GLU A 161 -15.68 7.43 14.95
N ILE A 162 -15.96 6.13 15.02
CA ILE A 162 -15.45 5.16 14.05
C ILE A 162 -15.99 5.43 12.64
N TRP A 163 -17.26 5.81 12.50
CA TRP A 163 -17.84 6.21 11.22
C TRP A 163 -17.08 7.39 10.60
N VAL A 164 -16.77 8.45 11.39
CA VAL A 164 -15.97 9.60 10.92
C VAL A 164 -14.60 9.13 10.42
N MET A 165 -13.91 8.27 11.15
CA MET A 165 -12.60 7.75 10.76
C MET A 165 -12.66 6.83 9.52
N ALA A 166 -13.80 6.19 9.32
CA ALA A 166 -14.05 5.30 8.18
C ALA A 166 -14.22 6.06 6.86
N THR A 167 -14.61 7.35 6.87
CA THR A 167 -14.79 8.18 5.66
C THR A 167 -13.54 8.28 4.78
N SER A 168 -12.36 8.13 5.35
CA SER A 168 -11.08 8.15 4.63
C SER A 168 -10.65 6.80 4.06
N LYS A 169 -11.43 5.75 4.24
CA LYS A 169 -11.01 4.39 3.87
C LYS A 169 -11.46 4.04 2.44
N PRO A 170 -10.52 3.66 1.54
CA PRO A 170 -10.83 3.44 0.13
C PRO A 170 -11.68 2.19 -0.14
N TRP A 171 -11.88 1.33 0.84
CA TRP A 171 -12.71 0.13 0.72
C TRP A 171 -14.15 0.31 1.17
N ILE A 172 -14.50 1.46 1.74
CA ILE A 172 -15.88 1.78 2.13
C ILE A 172 -16.48 2.65 1.02
N ASP A 173 -17.62 2.19 0.51
CA ASP A 173 -18.35 2.91 -0.54
C ASP A 173 -18.96 4.20 0.04
N PRO A 174 -18.86 5.34 -0.65
CA PRO A 174 -19.46 6.60 -0.18
C PRO A 174 -20.97 6.52 0.07
N ASP A 175 -21.72 5.75 -0.70
CA ASP A 175 -23.15 5.58 -0.51
C ASP A 175 -23.44 4.78 0.75
N ASP A 176 -22.70 3.69 0.99
CA ASP A 176 -22.79 2.91 2.23
C ASP A 176 -22.37 3.76 3.43
N GLN A 177 -21.34 4.62 3.27
CA GLN A 177 -20.89 5.56 4.30
C GLN A 177 -21.99 6.58 4.66
N ASN A 178 -22.66 7.13 3.67
CA ASN A 178 -23.78 8.06 3.86
C ASN A 178 -24.95 7.37 4.58
N GLU A 179 -25.24 6.10 4.23
CA GLU A 179 -26.30 5.33 4.89
C GLU A 179 -25.96 5.05 6.37
N MET A 180 -24.72 4.72 6.70
CA MET A 180 -24.25 4.56 8.09
C MET A 180 -24.38 5.85 8.92
N GLY A 181 -24.21 7.02 8.28
CA GLY A 181 -24.28 8.35 8.90
C GLY A 181 -25.63 9.05 8.85
N ARG A 182 -26.64 8.42 8.26
CA ARG A 182 -27.95 9.01 8.06
C ARG A 182 -28.60 9.39 9.38
N TYR A 183 -29.24 10.55 9.41
CA TYR A 183 -29.99 11.00 10.59
C TYR A 183 -31.31 10.21 10.71
N GLY A 184 -31.44 9.41 11.76
CA GLY A 184 -32.59 8.55 11.99
C GLY A 184 -32.51 7.17 11.29
N TRP A 185 -33.30 6.23 11.78
CA TRP A 185 -33.32 4.86 11.32
C TRP A 185 -34.53 4.58 10.43
N THR A 186 -34.35 3.73 9.40
CA THR A 186 -35.43 3.10 8.65
C THR A 186 -35.06 1.64 8.40
N ASP A 187 -36.03 0.72 8.43
CA ASP A 187 -35.78 -0.71 8.28
C ASP A 187 -35.15 -1.08 6.93
N SER A 188 -35.36 -0.27 5.89
CA SER A 188 -34.72 -0.45 4.58
C SER A 188 -33.20 -0.30 4.62
N MET A 189 -32.67 0.41 5.62
CA MET A 189 -31.22 0.56 5.80
C MET A 189 -30.55 -0.77 6.14
N ALA A 190 -31.23 -1.66 6.88
CA ALA A 190 -30.65 -2.90 7.34
C ALA A 190 -30.10 -3.77 6.20
N GLU A 191 -30.86 -3.92 5.13
CA GLU A 191 -30.45 -4.70 3.95
C GLU A 191 -29.19 -4.09 3.29
N THR A 192 -29.18 -2.77 3.08
CA THR A 192 -28.06 -2.04 2.47
C THR A 192 -26.80 -2.18 3.32
N LEU A 193 -26.92 -2.00 4.64
CA LEU A 193 -25.80 -2.07 5.57
C LEU A 193 -25.23 -3.49 5.70
N VAL A 194 -26.08 -4.51 5.68
CA VAL A 194 -25.60 -5.90 5.69
C VAL A 194 -24.87 -6.25 4.39
N LYS A 195 -25.39 -5.81 3.23
CA LYS A 195 -24.71 -5.99 1.93
C LYS A 195 -23.37 -5.24 1.86
N SER A 196 -23.20 -4.18 2.62
CA SER A 196 -21.94 -3.44 2.69
C SER A 196 -20.76 -4.29 3.14
N PHE A 197 -20.97 -5.30 3.99
CA PHE A 197 -19.88 -6.22 4.38
C PHE A 197 -19.26 -6.94 3.20
N ASP A 198 -20.08 -7.46 2.30
CA ASP A 198 -19.57 -8.19 1.13
C ASP A 198 -18.97 -7.25 0.09
N LYS A 199 -19.53 -6.04 -0.09
CA LYS A 199 -18.94 -4.99 -0.95
C LYS A 199 -17.56 -4.57 -0.43
N GLN A 200 -17.44 -4.27 0.87
CA GLN A 200 -16.17 -3.88 1.48
C GLN A 200 -15.13 -4.99 1.36
N LYS A 201 -15.52 -6.26 1.58
CA LYS A 201 -14.66 -7.41 1.42
C LYS A 201 -14.14 -7.52 -0.01
N ALA A 202 -15.03 -7.46 -1.00
CA ALA A 202 -14.64 -7.52 -2.42
C ALA A 202 -13.66 -6.39 -2.79
N LYS A 203 -13.91 -5.17 -2.28
CA LYS A 203 -13.03 -4.03 -2.51
C LYS A 203 -11.65 -4.21 -1.87
N LEU A 204 -11.59 -4.77 -0.66
CA LEU A 204 -10.32 -5.10 0.02
C LEU A 204 -9.53 -6.16 -0.75
N GLU A 205 -10.20 -7.19 -1.25
CA GLU A 205 -9.57 -8.22 -2.09
C GLU A 205 -9.03 -7.62 -3.39
N GLN A 206 -9.78 -6.73 -4.04
CA GLN A 206 -9.32 -6.00 -5.21
C GLN A 206 -8.09 -5.14 -4.92
N LEU A 207 -8.12 -4.34 -3.84
CA LEU A 207 -6.98 -3.52 -3.43
C LEU A 207 -5.73 -4.36 -3.14
N ALA A 208 -5.90 -5.53 -2.51
CA ALA A 208 -4.79 -6.44 -2.27
C ALA A 208 -4.21 -7.02 -3.57
N GLN A 209 -5.07 -7.37 -4.54
CA GLN A 209 -4.64 -7.84 -5.87
C GLN A 209 -3.90 -6.74 -6.64
N ASP A 210 -4.42 -5.50 -6.63
CA ASP A 210 -3.80 -4.36 -7.30
C ASP A 210 -2.42 -4.07 -6.70
N GLN A 211 -2.29 -4.09 -5.36
CA GLN A 211 -1.00 -3.93 -4.67
C GLN A 211 -0.02 -5.07 -5.01
N ALA A 212 -0.48 -6.31 -5.08
CA ALA A 212 0.36 -7.44 -5.46
C ALA A 212 0.81 -7.36 -6.94
N ALA A 213 -0.09 -6.94 -7.83
CA ALA A 213 0.23 -6.73 -9.23
C ALA A 213 1.26 -5.60 -9.42
N GLU A 214 1.10 -4.49 -8.70
CA GLU A 214 2.04 -3.37 -8.71
C GLU A 214 3.41 -3.80 -8.17
N ALA A 215 3.47 -4.49 -7.04
CA ALA A 215 4.71 -5.04 -6.50
C ALA A 215 5.42 -5.97 -7.50
N THR A 216 4.67 -6.80 -8.21
CA THR A 216 5.21 -7.69 -9.25
C THR A 216 5.76 -6.91 -10.45
N ARG A 217 5.08 -5.84 -10.88
CA ARG A 217 5.56 -4.94 -11.94
C ARG A 217 6.86 -4.27 -11.55
N VAL A 218 6.93 -3.72 -10.34
CA VAL A 218 8.15 -3.08 -9.81
C VAL A 218 9.32 -4.06 -9.75
N LEU A 219 9.10 -5.30 -9.32
CA LEU A 219 10.14 -6.33 -9.30
C LEU A 219 10.65 -6.68 -10.69
N LYS A 220 9.75 -6.86 -11.68
CA LYS A 220 10.12 -7.15 -13.08
C LYS A 220 10.89 -5.99 -13.71
N ASP A 221 10.45 -4.75 -13.48
CA ASP A 221 11.13 -3.56 -13.99
C ASP A 221 12.54 -3.44 -13.40
N ARG A 222 12.68 -3.70 -12.11
CA ARG A 222 13.99 -3.74 -11.42
C ARG A 222 14.91 -4.81 -11.99
N GLU A 223 14.41 -6.02 -12.23
CA GLU A 223 15.19 -7.10 -12.83
C GLU A 223 15.66 -6.71 -14.24
N HIS A 224 14.76 -6.13 -15.05
CA HIS A 224 15.09 -5.65 -16.39
C HIS A 224 16.17 -4.56 -16.37
N ARG A 225 16.05 -3.56 -15.50
CA ARG A 225 17.08 -2.51 -15.32
C ARG A 225 18.43 -3.10 -14.88
N SER A 226 18.41 -4.07 -13.97
CA SER A 226 19.65 -4.74 -13.52
C SER A 226 20.34 -5.44 -14.68
N LYS A 227 19.61 -6.17 -15.52
CA LYS A 227 20.15 -6.82 -16.71
C LYS A 227 20.74 -5.81 -17.70
N LEU A 228 20.04 -4.71 -17.97
CA LEU A 228 20.54 -3.65 -18.84
C LEU A 228 21.79 -2.98 -18.28
N ALA A 229 21.81 -2.64 -16.99
CA ALA A 229 23.00 -2.07 -16.35
C ALA A 229 24.22 -2.99 -16.49
N THR A 230 24.04 -4.29 -16.30
CA THR A 230 25.08 -5.29 -16.49
C THR A 230 25.55 -5.38 -17.93
N VAL A 231 24.64 -5.43 -18.91
CA VAL A 231 24.97 -5.47 -20.33
C VAL A 231 25.78 -4.23 -20.75
N PHE A 232 25.30 -3.04 -20.40
CA PHE A 232 26.02 -1.80 -20.74
C PHE A 232 27.35 -1.66 -20.01
N GLY A 233 27.44 -2.11 -18.74
CA GLY A 233 28.69 -2.14 -18.00
C GLY A 233 29.72 -3.09 -18.63
N ILE A 234 29.30 -4.30 -18.99
CA ILE A 234 30.17 -5.27 -19.70
C ILE A 234 30.58 -4.72 -21.07
N SER A 235 29.63 -4.12 -21.82
CA SER A 235 29.94 -3.53 -23.12
C SER A 235 30.97 -2.40 -23.01
N ALA A 236 30.85 -1.54 -22.02
CA ALA A 236 31.82 -0.48 -21.76
C ALA A 236 33.22 -1.05 -21.43
N ALA A 237 33.29 -2.08 -20.60
CA ALA A 237 34.54 -2.75 -20.25
C ALA A 237 35.18 -3.45 -21.49
N LEU A 238 34.38 -4.15 -22.29
CA LEU A 238 34.85 -4.78 -23.53
C LEU A 238 35.36 -3.78 -24.55
N LEU A 239 34.62 -2.66 -24.78
CA LEU A 239 35.06 -1.60 -25.67
C LEU A 239 36.35 -0.94 -25.20
N THR A 240 36.51 -0.78 -23.88
CA THR A 240 37.78 -0.30 -23.30
C THR A 240 38.90 -1.27 -23.59
N GLY A 241 38.68 -2.57 -23.38
CA GLY A 241 39.65 -3.62 -23.67
C GLY A 241 40.02 -3.65 -25.17
N ILE A 242 39.06 -3.58 -26.07
CA ILE A 242 39.31 -3.50 -27.53
C ILE A 242 40.12 -2.26 -27.88
N GLY A 243 39.80 -1.09 -27.29
CA GLY A 243 40.54 0.13 -27.53
C GLY A 243 42.00 0.05 -27.07
N ILE A 244 42.25 -0.58 -25.91
CA ILE A 244 43.60 -0.71 -25.34
C ILE A 244 44.38 -1.83 -26.02
N PHE A 245 43.84 -3.05 -26.10
CA PHE A 245 44.61 -4.23 -26.52
C PHE A 245 44.39 -4.58 -27.98
N GLY A 246 43.13 -4.45 -28.49
CA GLY A 246 42.79 -4.76 -29.88
C GLY A 246 43.39 -3.78 -30.89
N SER A 247 43.69 -2.57 -30.49
CA SER A 247 44.33 -1.56 -31.36
C SER A 247 45.84 -1.74 -31.46
N GLN A 248 46.49 -2.44 -30.55
CA GLN A 248 47.96 -2.59 -30.49
C GLN A 248 48.61 -3.12 -31.80
N PRO A 249 48.06 -4.15 -32.47
CA PRO A 249 48.64 -4.66 -33.74
C PRO A 249 48.64 -3.63 -34.87
N PHE A 250 47.78 -2.62 -34.79
CA PHE A 250 47.54 -1.63 -35.83
C PHE A 250 48.13 -0.24 -35.48
N LYS A 251 48.94 -0.13 -34.42
CA LYS A 251 49.59 1.12 -34.03
C LYS A 251 50.28 1.78 -35.20
N GLY A 252 50.06 3.09 -35.37
CA GLY A 252 50.61 3.84 -36.48
C GLY A 252 49.84 3.70 -37.79
N SER A 253 48.76 2.92 -37.86
CA SER A 253 47.93 2.77 -39.04
C SER A 253 46.67 3.61 -38.93
N TYR A 254 46.04 3.95 -40.10
CA TYR A 254 44.73 4.61 -40.14
C TYR A 254 43.63 3.75 -39.44
N VAL A 255 43.72 2.43 -39.57
CA VAL A 255 42.79 1.48 -38.95
C VAL A 255 42.82 1.62 -37.42
N TRP A 256 44.01 1.78 -36.82
CA TRP A 256 44.16 2.01 -35.38
C TRP A 256 43.45 3.30 -34.93
N LEU A 257 43.63 4.40 -35.69
CA LEU A 257 42.95 5.67 -35.41
C LEU A 257 41.41 5.55 -35.40
N VAL A 258 40.85 4.83 -36.38
CA VAL A 258 39.40 4.62 -36.50
C VAL A 258 38.90 3.79 -35.29
N ILE A 259 39.53 2.67 -34.99
CA ILE A 259 39.11 1.80 -33.85
C ILE A 259 39.17 2.60 -32.55
N TYR A 260 40.29 3.30 -32.30
CA TYR A 260 40.46 4.07 -31.09
C TYR A 260 39.42 5.18 -30.97
N SER A 261 39.13 5.91 -32.05
CA SER A 261 38.12 6.96 -32.06
C SER A 261 36.73 6.44 -31.74
N ILE A 262 36.34 5.30 -32.31
CA ILE A 262 35.06 4.65 -32.04
C ILE A 262 34.98 4.28 -30.56
N CYS A 263 36.02 3.63 -30.01
CA CYS A 263 36.03 3.24 -28.61
C CYS A 263 36.00 4.46 -27.68
N PHE A 264 36.69 5.55 -28.02
CA PHE A 264 36.77 6.80 -27.24
C PHE A 264 35.38 7.43 -27.01
N PHE A 265 34.49 7.38 -27.98
CA PHE A 265 33.12 7.89 -27.82
C PHE A 265 32.14 6.83 -27.29
N ALA A 266 32.27 5.57 -27.72
CA ALA A 266 31.34 4.52 -27.31
C ALA A 266 31.47 4.10 -25.84
N VAL A 267 32.69 4.15 -25.27
CA VAL A 267 32.97 3.79 -23.88
C VAL A 267 32.22 4.68 -22.89
N PRO A 268 32.35 6.03 -22.91
CA PRO A 268 31.66 6.86 -21.94
C PRO A 268 30.13 6.85 -22.11
N ILE A 269 29.63 6.65 -23.33
CA ILE A 269 28.17 6.50 -23.58
C ILE A 269 27.66 5.22 -22.88
N SER A 270 28.30 4.07 -23.12
CA SER A 270 27.90 2.81 -22.49
C SER A 270 28.05 2.86 -20.98
N ALA A 271 29.11 3.48 -20.48
CA ALA A 271 29.34 3.67 -19.04
C ALA A 271 28.33 4.65 -18.43
N GLY A 272 27.94 5.70 -19.13
CA GLY A 272 26.92 6.66 -18.71
C GLY A 272 25.55 5.99 -18.55
N ILE A 273 25.15 5.15 -19.50
CA ILE A 273 23.90 4.36 -19.43
C ILE A 273 23.97 3.40 -18.23
N ALA A 274 25.09 2.69 -18.02
CA ALA A 274 25.25 1.80 -16.88
C ALA A 274 25.16 2.55 -15.55
N GLY A 275 25.79 3.74 -15.45
CA GLY A 275 25.75 4.60 -14.27
C GLY A 275 24.34 5.10 -13.94
N SER A 276 23.61 5.57 -14.93
CA SER A 276 22.21 6.03 -14.79
C SER A 276 21.29 4.87 -14.34
N MET A 277 21.41 3.69 -14.93
CA MET A 277 20.69 2.49 -14.52
C MET A 277 21.02 2.07 -13.09
N PHE A 278 22.29 2.12 -12.71
CA PHE A 278 22.70 1.78 -11.34
C PHE A 278 22.14 2.75 -10.31
N PHE A 279 22.11 4.04 -10.62
CA PHE A 279 21.53 5.06 -9.75
C PHE A 279 20.02 4.80 -9.52
N THR A 280 19.26 4.58 -10.58
CA THR A 280 17.81 4.32 -10.48
C THR A 280 17.52 3.02 -9.72
N LEU A 281 18.35 1.98 -9.87
CA LEU A 281 18.26 0.76 -9.08
C LEU A 281 18.51 1.00 -7.58
N ARG A 282 19.47 1.86 -7.24
CA ARG A 282 19.76 2.22 -5.84
C ARG A 282 18.61 3.04 -5.26
N GLN A 283 18.12 4.03 -6.01
CA GLN A 283 17.02 4.89 -5.58
C GLN A 283 15.72 4.10 -5.33
N SER A 284 15.41 3.12 -6.16
CA SER A 284 14.24 2.25 -5.98
C SER A 284 14.28 1.39 -4.70
N ARG A 285 15.44 1.25 -4.07
CA ARG A 285 15.60 0.59 -2.75
C ARG A 285 15.27 1.51 -1.58
N THR A 286 15.55 2.81 -1.72
CA THR A 286 15.43 3.79 -0.63
C THR A 286 14.10 4.55 -0.65
N LEU A 287 13.45 4.68 -1.80
CA LEU A 287 12.24 5.50 -2.02
C LEU A 287 11.01 4.61 -2.32
N ALA A 288 10.78 3.58 -1.52
CA ALA A 288 9.63 2.68 -1.70
C ALA A 288 8.25 3.38 -1.69
N ASN A 289 8.16 4.70 -1.42
CA ASN A 289 6.87 5.36 -1.13
C ASN A 289 6.60 6.71 -1.80
N THR A 290 7.44 7.32 -2.64
CA THR A 290 7.19 8.75 -2.94
C THR A 290 7.32 9.24 -4.38
N ALA A 291 7.86 8.50 -5.32
CA ALA A 291 7.90 8.97 -6.72
C ALA A 291 7.93 7.78 -7.70
N HIS A 292 7.22 7.90 -8.82
CA HIS A 292 7.37 6.97 -9.93
C HIS A 292 8.82 7.07 -10.45
N PRO A 293 9.59 5.96 -10.47
CA PRO A 293 10.92 6.00 -11.04
C PRO A 293 10.80 6.30 -12.55
N PRO A 294 11.78 7.03 -13.14
CA PRO A 294 11.77 7.32 -14.57
C PRO A 294 11.68 6.02 -15.37
N SER A 295 11.07 6.06 -16.55
CA SER A 295 10.95 4.87 -17.40
C SER A 295 12.34 4.37 -17.83
N VAL A 296 12.44 3.08 -18.22
CA VAL A 296 13.71 2.51 -18.71
C VAL A 296 14.24 3.30 -19.91
N LYS A 297 13.35 3.76 -20.79
CA LYS A 297 13.72 4.56 -21.97
C LYS A 297 14.31 5.92 -21.57
N GLU A 298 13.71 6.62 -20.64
CA GLU A 298 14.20 7.87 -20.08
C GLU A 298 15.57 7.68 -19.42
N THR A 299 15.73 6.65 -18.59
CA THR A 299 17.01 6.33 -17.95
C THR A 299 18.11 6.06 -18.97
N ILE A 300 17.82 5.34 -20.07
CA ILE A 300 18.77 5.13 -21.18
C ILE A 300 19.12 6.46 -21.85
N ALA A 301 18.11 7.29 -22.16
CA ALA A 301 18.32 8.58 -22.77
C ALA A 301 19.19 9.51 -21.90
N HIS A 302 18.90 9.58 -20.60
CA HIS A 302 19.68 10.34 -19.65
C HIS A 302 21.15 9.86 -19.58
N GLY A 303 21.35 8.55 -19.51
CA GLY A 303 22.70 7.97 -19.50
C GLY A 303 23.46 8.20 -20.80
N LEU A 304 22.78 8.17 -21.94
CA LEU A 304 23.36 8.50 -23.26
C LEU A 304 23.82 9.96 -23.32
N TRP A 305 22.94 10.90 -22.93
CA TRP A 305 23.28 12.32 -22.90
C TRP A 305 24.42 12.64 -21.91
N ALA A 306 24.38 12.02 -20.73
CA ALA A 306 25.45 12.17 -19.76
C ALA A 306 26.79 11.66 -20.28
N GLY A 307 26.79 10.47 -20.89
CA GLY A 307 27.97 9.86 -21.50
C GLY A 307 28.51 10.67 -22.67
N LEU A 308 27.66 11.13 -23.57
CA LEU A 308 28.06 11.95 -24.71
C LEU A 308 28.59 13.31 -24.26
N GLY A 309 27.88 13.99 -23.34
CA GLY A 309 28.32 15.28 -22.80
C GLY A 309 29.68 15.17 -22.08
N SER A 310 29.89 14.10 -21.32
CA SER A 310 31.17 13.86 -20.64
C SER A 310 32.29 13.57 -21.63
N ALA A 311 32.05 12.85 -22.71
CA ALA A 311 33.03 12.64 -23.79
C ALA A 311 33.44 13.93 -24.47
N ILE A 312 32.46 14.78 -24.82
CA ILE A 312 32.72 16.08 -25.43
C ILE A 312 33.52 17.00 -24.51
N LEU A 313 33.08 17.14 -23.24
CA LEU A 313 33.77 17.96 -22.25
C LEU A 313 35.21 17.49 -22.01
N PHE A 314 35.39 16.17 -21.92
CA PHE A 314 36.73 15.61 -21.77
C PHE A 314 37.60 15.90 -22.98
N PHE A 315 37.08 15.73 -24.21
CA PHE A 315 37.79 16.02 -25.46
C PHE A 315 38.19 17.49 -25.53
N VAL A 316 37.26 18.41 -25.27
CA VAL A 316 37.54 19.85 -25.23
C VAL A 316 38.62 20.20 -24.19
N SER A 317 38.55 19.55 -23.00
CA SER A 317 39.55 19.76 -21.96
C SER A 317 40.97 19.33 -22.40
N GLN A 318 41.05 18.20 -23.15
CA GLN A 318 42.34 17.73 -23.68
C GLN A 318 42.90 18.66 -24.75
N ILE A 319 42.07 19.19 -25.65
CA ILE A 319 42.46 20.18 -26.65
C ILE A 319 42.97 21.45 -25.95
N SER A 320 42.22 21.94 -24.95
CA SER A 320 42.60 23.16 -24.21
C SER A 320 43.90 23.00 -23.43
N ALA A 321 44.15 21.82 -22.87
CA ALA A 321 45.38 21.54 -22.13
C ALA A 321 46.60 21.44 -23.03
N ASN A 322 46.47 20.89 -24.24
CA ASN A 322 47.57 20.64 -25.16
C ASN A 322 47.83 21.79 -26.17
N ARG A 323 46.97 22.80 -26.22
CA ARG A 323 47.03 24.02 -27.07
C ARG A 323 47.29 23.80 -28.57
N ASP A 324 47.46 22.56 -29.04
CA ASP A 324 47.72 22.25 -30.44
C ASP A 324 47.05 20.93 -30.86
N ILE A 325 46.02 21.02 -31.72
CA ILE A 325 45.31 19.87 -32.27
C ILE A 325 46.23 18.96 -33.11
N LYS A 326 47.26 19.54 -33.71
CA LYS A 326 48.23 18.76 -34.50
C LYS A 326 49.08 17.87 -33.60
N SER A 327 49.45 18.34 -32.41
CA SER A 327 50.19 17.52 -31.45
C SER A 327 49.35 16.34 -30.90
N LEU A 328 48.04 16.55 -30.73
CA LEU A 328 47.13 15.49 -30.30
C LEU A 328 46.95 14.42 -31.38
N SER A 329 46.71 14.83 -32.64
CA SER A 329 46.59 13.91 -33.76
C SER A 329 47.89 13.14 -34.01
N GLN A 330 49.05 13.79 -33.85
CA GLN A 330 50.36 13.16 -33.99
C GLN A 330 50.66 12.21 -32.85
N ALA A 331 50.33 12.55 -31.62
CA ALA A 331 50.41 11.66 -30.47
C ALA A 331 49.51 10.42 -30.60
N VAL A 332 48.31 10.58 -31.18
CA VAL A 332 47.40 9.48 -31.51
C VAL A 332 48.01 8.58 -32.58
N ILE A 333 48.61 9.14 -33.63
CA ILE A 333 49.24 8.39 -34.74
C ILE A 333 50.51 7.69 -34.27
N GLU A 334 51.32 8.34 -33.46
CA GLU A 334 52.60 7.80 -32.94
C GLU A 334 52.40 6.78 -31.84
N GLY A 335 51.21 6.57 -31.34
CA GLY A 335 50.86 5.59 -30.31
C GLY A 335 51.56 5.88 -28.96
N VAL A 336 51.66 7.14 -28.60
CA VAL A 336 52.38 7.56 -27.40
C VAL A 336 51.70 6.99 -26.14
N GLY A 337 52.47 6.42 -25.24
CA GLY A 337 52.02 5.81 -23.98
C GLY A 337 51.25 6.85 -23.11
N GLY A 338 49.96 6.60 -22.91
CA GLY A 338 49.06 7.51 -22.19
C GLY A 338 47.62 7.50 -22.76
N LEU A 339 47.45 7.14 -24.05
CA LEU A 339 46.14 7.06 -24.65
C LEU A 339 45.27 5.95 -24.02
N ASP A 340 45.85 4.85 -23.55
CA ASP A 340 45.20 3.80 -22.82
C ASP A 340 44.60 4.33 -21.52
N ILE A 341 45.29 5.22 -20.84
CA ILE A 341 44.84 5.90 -19.62
C ILE A 341 43.64 6.83 -19.94
N LEU A 342 43.62 7.49 -21.11
CA LEU A 342 42.49 8.32 -21.52
C LEU A 342 41.20 7.54 -21.70
N LEU A 343 41.27 6.30 -22.22
CA LEU A 343 40.11 5.41 -22.34
C LEU A 343 39.60 5.01 -20.95
N LEU A 344 40.47 4.70 -20.01
CA LEU A 344 40.07 4.40 -18.64
C LEU A 344 39.40 5.60 -17.95
N PHE A 345 39.99 6.82 -18.14
CA PHE A 345 39.37 8.03 -17.64
C PHE A 345 38.01 8.29 -18.28
N SER A 346 37.86 8.06 -19.59
CA SER A 346 36.58 8.27 -20.28
C SER A 346 35.50 7.30 -19.78
N LEU A 347 35.88 6.04 -19.45
CA LEU A 347 34.99 5.07 -18.79
C LEU A 347 34.51 5.59 -17.43
N MET A 348 35.43 6.01 -16.56
CA MET A 348 35.12 6.52 -15.22
C MET A 348 34.25 7.78 -15.28
N ILE A 349 34.60 8.75 -16.13
CA ILE A 349 33.87 10.00 -16.28
C ILE A 349 32.46 9.73 -16.81
N GLY A 350 32.29 8.85 -17.81
CA GLY A 350 31.01 8.46 -18.32
C GLY A 350 30.12 7.83 -17.26
N PHE A 351 30.65 6.90 -16.46
CA PHE A 351 29.93 6.26 -15.38
C PHE A 351 29.48 7.25 -14.30
N VAL A 352 30.41 8.11 -13.85
CA VAL A 352 30.13 9.16 -12.84
C VAL A 352 29.13 10.18 -13.39
N ALA A 353 29.24 10.57 -14.66
CA ALA A 353 28.28 11.47 -15.29
C ALA A 353 26.87 10.87 -15.31
N GLY A 354 26.72 9.57 -15.63
CA GLY A 354 25.44 8.89 -15.57
C GLY A 354 24.84 8.83 -14.17
N LEU A 355 25.65 8.55 -13.14
CA LEU A 355 25.23 8.59 -11.75
C LEU A 355 24.77 10.00 -11.32
N THR A 356 25.50 11.02 -11.72
CA THR A 356 25.28 12.40 -11.29
C THR A 356 24.10 13.04 -12.02
N TYR A 357 23.93 12.72 -13.31
CA TYR A 357 22.83 13.24 -14.10
C TYR A 357 21.48 12.95 -13.43
N GLU A 358 21.22 11.70 -13.11
CA GLU A 358 19.99 11.29 -12.43
C GLU A 358 19.84 11.92 -11.04
N ALA A 359 20.95 12.08 -10.30
CA ALA A 359 20.93 12.72 -8.99
C ALA A 359 20.54 14.21 -9.05
N VAL A 360 20.94 14.91 -10.11
CA VAL A 360 20.68 16.34 -10.30
C VAL A 360 19.33 16.56 -10.96
N PHE A 361 19.07 15.92 -12.09
CA PHE A 361 17.84 16.16 -12.87
C PHE A 361 16.60 15.58 -12.20
N GLY A 362 16.67 14.43 -11.53
CA GLY A 362 15.55 13.89 -10.76
C GLY A 362 15.08 14.83 -9.63
N LYS A 363 16.00 15.65 -9.07
CA LYS A 363 15.62 16.70 -8.11
C LYS A 363 14.94 17.89 -8.78
N TRP A 364 15.36 18.27 -9.99
CA TRP A 364 14.77 19.37 -10.74
C TRP A 364 13.35 19.06 -11.17
N GLU A 365 13.09 17.86 -11.70
CA GLU A 365 11.74 17.42 -12.05
C GLU A 365 10.80 17.38 -10.84
N ALA A 366 11.29 16.95 -9.66
CA ALA A 366 10.52 16.97 -8.43
C ALA A 366 10.16 18.39 -7.98
N VAL A 367 11.07 19.37 -8.18
CA VAL A 367 10.82 20.80 -7.87
C VAL A 367 9.80 21.39 -8.85
N ASP A 368 9.90 21.08 -10.15
CA ASP A 368 8.97 21.58 -11.16
C ASP A 368 7.58 20.99 -11.00
N ALA A 369 7.45 19.68 -10.69
CA ALA A 369 6.19 19.04 -10.37
C ALA A 369 5.52 19.65 -9.12
N SER A 370 6.33 19.98 -8.10
CA SER A 370 5.85 20.65 -6.89
C SER A 370 5.36 22.08 -7.17
N ARG A 371 6.04 22.82 -8.06
CA ARG A 371 5.63 24.16 -8.50
C ARG A 371 4.34 24.12 -9.33
N ALA A 372 4.23 23.17 -10.27
CA ALA A 372 3.02 22.99 -11.06
C ALA A 372 1.81 22.70 -10.18
N GLY A 373 1.93 21.82 -9.19
CA GLY A 373 0.87 21.51 -8.24
C GLY A 373 0.50 22.66 -7.30
N MET A 374 1.42 23.62 -7.04
CA MET A 374 1.10 24.84 -6.29
C MET A 374 0.33 25.86 -7.14
N ILE A 375 0.68 25.97 -8.41
CA ILE A 375 -0.02 26.86 -9.36
C ILE A 375 -1.47 26.37 -9.58
N GLU A 376 -1.70 25.08 -9.76
CA GLU A 376 -3.03 24.48 -9.90
C GLU A 376 -3.90 24.69 -8.66
N ARG A 377 -3.33 24.78 -7.46
CA ARG A 377 -4.05 25.04 -6.21
C ARG A 377 -4.25 26.52 -5.90
N GLY A 378 -3.88 27.44 -6.78
CA GLY A 378 -4.05 28.87 -6.58
C GLY A 378 -3.26 29.46 -5.41
N LEU A 379 -2.16 28.82 -5.02
CA LEU A 379 -1.30 29.20 -3.90
C LEU A 379 0.02 29.83 -4.39
N GLY A 380 0.01 30.45 -5.59
CA GLY A 380 1.13 31.17 -6.17
C GLY A 380 1.06 32.67 -5.87
#